data_165ba57c2d227efa651ffac4a3bf7da7
#
_entry.id   165ba57c2d227efa651ffac4a3bf7da7
#
_cell.length_a   1.000
_cell.length_b   1.000
_cell.length_c   1.000
_cell.angle_alpha   90.00
_cell.angle_beta   90.00
_cell.angle_gamma   90.00
#
_symmetry.space_group_name_H-M   'P 1'
#
loop_
_entity.id
_entity.type
_entity.pdbx_description
1 polymer ?
#
loop_
_entity_poly.entity_id
_entity_poly.type
_entity_poly.pdbx_seq_one_letter_code
_entity_poly.pdbx_strand_id
1 'polypeptide(L)'
;MQIILLDKVVNLGNLGEIVKVKDGYARNFLIPSGRARRATEAAKAEFEARRAELEKQAAEKLAAAQAQGDKLNGQTIKLTQKAGVDGRLFGSVTNHDIADELKKHGFDVHKSQVRLPNGPIKVVGDNTVQVSLHTDVDAEITVAVYGETA
;
A
#
# COMPACT_ATOMS: atom_id res chain seq x y z
N MET A 1 -9.68 6.10 -24.61
CA MET A 1 -8.30 5.72 -24.95
C MET A 1 -8.04 4.29 -24.50
N GLN A 2 -7.54 3.46 -25.36
CA GLN A 2 -7.17 2.09 -25.01
C GLN A 2 -5.72 2.03 -24.57
N ILE A 3 -5.48 1.30 -23.49
CA ILE A 3 -4.14 1.12 -22.91
C ILE A 3 -3.90 -0.35 -22.58
N ILE A 4 -2.62 -0.73 -22.58
CA ILE A 4 -2.18 -2.04 -22.11
C ILE A 4 -1.62 -1.86 -20.71
N LEU A 5 -2.11 -2.65 -19.76
CA LEU A 5 -1.61 -2.63 -18.39
C LEU A 5 -0.27 -3.39 -18.30
N LEU A 6 0.75 -2.72 -17.81
CA LEU A 6 2.06 -3.29 -17.53
C LEU A 6 2.19 -3.78 -16.08
N ASP A 7 1.22 -3.45 -15.26
CA ASP A 7 1.12 -3.88 -13.88
C ASP A 7 -0.36 -4.04 -13.52
N LYS A 8 -0.64 -4.79 -12.45
CA LYS A 8 -2.01 -4.94 -11.96
C LYS A 8 -2.48 -3.63 -11.34
N VAL A 9 -3.58 -3.10 -11.84
CA VAL A 9 -4.22 -1.90 -11.30
C VAL A 9 -5.58 -2.27 -10.74
N VAL A 10 -5.79 -1.91 -9.47
CA VAL A 10 -7.08 -2.13 -8.79
C VAL A 10 -8.19 -1.39 -9.54
N ASN A 11 -9.30 -2.05 -9.75
CA ASN A 11 -10.49 -1.54 -10.47
C ASN A 11 -10.33 -1.35 -12.00
N LEU A 12 -9.20 -1.69 -12.58
CA LEU A 12 -9.00 -1.63 -14.03
C LEU A 12 -8.81 -3.00 -14.67
N GLY A 13 -7.88 -3.79 -14.19
CA GLY A 13 -7.60 -5.10 -14.75
C GLY A 13 -6.24 -5.67 -14.32
N ASN A 14 -5.90 -6.77 -14.92
CA ASN A 14 -4.67 -7.51 -14.65
C ASN A 14 -3.54 -7.12 -15.61
N LEU A 15 -2.36 -7.62 -15.32
CA LEU A 15 -1.18 -7.47 -16.17
C LEU A 15 -1.47 -7.95 -17.60
N GLY A 16 -1.19 -7.10 -18.58
CA GLY A 16 -1.36 -7.43 -19.99
C GLY A 16 -2.78 -7.27 -20.53
N GLU A 17 -3.69 -6.85 -19.73
CA GLU A 17 -5.07 -6.61 -20.16
C GLU A 17 -5.19 -5.27 -20.88
N ILE A 18 -5.92 -5.26 -21.99
CA ILE A 18 -6.24 -4.03 -22.72
C ILE A 18 -7.52 -3.47 -22.14
N VAL A 19 -7.45 -2.27 -21.60
CA VAL A 19 -8.59 -1.59 -20.99
C VAL A 19 -8.82 -0.23 -21.62
N LYS A 20 -10.08 0.19 -21.65
CA LYS A 20 -10.47 1.50 -22.10
C LYS A 20 -10.67 2.42 -20.90
N VAL A 21 -9.94 3.52 -20.87
CA VAL A 21 -9.99 4.53 -19.80
C VAL A 21 -10.16 5.93 -20.38
N LYS A 22 -10.50 6.87 -19.51
CA LYS A 22 -10.54 8.29 -19.89
C LYS A 22 -9.14 8.78 -20.24
N ASP A 23 -9.04 9.61 -21.26
CA ASP A 23 -7.77 10.13 -21.77
C ASP A 23 -6.94 10.85 -20.71
N GLY A 24 -7.57 11.66 -19.87
CA GLY A 24 -6.91 12.36 -18.78
C GLY A 24 -6.33 11.43 -17.73
N TYR A 25 -7.04 10.39 -17.36
CA TYR A 25 -6.57 9.39 -16.40
C TYR A 25 -5.36 8.63 -16.93
N ALA A 26 -5.43 8.19 -18.20
CA ALA A 26 -4.30 7.50 -18.82
C ALA A 26 -3.06 8.40 -18.93
N ARG A 27 -3.21 9.62 -19.44
CA ARG A 27 -2.09 10.53 -19.66
C ARG A 27 -1.47 11.08 -18.39
N ASN A 28 -2.27 11.34 -17.36
CA ASN A 28 -1.80 12.02 -16.16
C ASN A 28 -1.36 11.05 -15.05
N PHE A 29 -1.86 9.83 -15.05
CA PHE A 29 -1.60 8.86 -13.99
C PHE A 29 -0.96 7.56 -14.50
N LEU A 30 -1.63 6.83 -15.37
CA LEU A 30 -1.20 5.48 -15.74
C LEU A 30 0.09 5.47 -16.57
N ILE A 31 0.19 6.32 -17.56
CA ILE A 31 1.37 6.39 -18.43
C ILE A 31 2.57 6.99 -17.69
N PRO A 32 2.46 8.14 -17.00
CA PRO A 32 3.60 8.71 -16.26
C PRO A 32 4.11 7.82 -15.13
N SER A 33 3.24 7.04 -14.48
CA SER A 33 3.64 6.10 -13.43
C SER A 33 4.27 4.81 -13.95
N GLY A 34 4.29 4.60 -15.27
CA GLY A 34 4.82 3.39 -15.89
C GLY A 34 3.95 2.15 -15.73
N ARG A 35 2.72 2.28 -15.26
CA ARG A 35 1.80 1.15 -15.06
C ARG A 35 1.05 0.73 -16.31
N ALA A 36 1.01 1.58 -17.32
CA ALA A 36 0.34 1.29 -18.57
C ALA A 36 1.04 1.98 -19.74
N ARG A 37 0.81 1.47 -20.93
CA ARG A 37 1.21 2.07 -22.19
C ARG A 37 0.03 2.17 -23.11
N ARG A 38 0.10 3.10 -24.06
CA ARG A 38 -0.91 3.23 -25.10
C ARG A 38 -1.00 1.93 -25.91
N ALA A 39 -2.22 1.44 -26.12
CA ALA A 39 -2.46 0.21 -26.86
C ALA A 39 -2.25 0.41 -28.36
N THR A 40 -1.01 0.35 -28.80
CA THR A 40 -0.61 0.33 -30.21
C THR A 40 -0.15 -1.08 -30.60
N GLU A 41 -0.11 -1.38 -31.90
CA GLU A 41 0.37 -2.69 -32.37
C GLU A 41 1.82 -2.94 -31.93
N ALA A 42 2.67 -1.92 -32.00
CA ALA A 42 4.05 -1.98 -31.52
C ALA A 42 4.12 -2.26 -30.01
N ALA A 43 3.28 -1.61 -29.21
CA ALA A 43 3.21 -1.83 -27.77
C ALA A 43 2.70 -3.23 -27.41
N LYS A 44 1.72 -3.76 -28.15
CA LYS A 44 1.24 -5.14 -27.99
C LYS A 44 2.34 -6.17 -28.29
N ALA A 45 3.09 -5.99 -29.37
CA ALA A 45 4.19 -6.88 -29.73
C ALA A 45 5.32 -6.82 -28.70
N GLU A 46 5.69 -5.62 -28.24
CA GLU A 46 6.69 -5.43 -27.18
C GLU A 46 6.23 -6.07 -25.86
N PHE A 47 4.96 -5.94 -25.53
CA PHE A 47 4.40 -6.56 -24.33
C PHE A 47 4.48 -8.09 -24.41
N GLU A 48 4.09 -8.69 -25.51
CA GLU A 48 4.18 -10.16 -25.71
C GLU A 48 5.61 -10.67 -25.57
N ALA A 49 6.59 -9.93 -26.12
CA ALA A 49 8.01 -10.27 -25.98
C ALA A 49 8.50 -10.20 -24.53
N ARG A 50 7.94 -9.31 -23.73
CA ARG A 50 8.31 -9.12 -22.31
C ARG A 50 7.35 -9.77 -21.32
N ARG A 51 6.32 -10.42 -21.81
CA ARG A 51 5.26 -10.97 -20.96
C ARG A 51 5.80 -11.89 -19.87
N ALA A 52 6.65 -12.82 -20.23
CA ALA A 52 7.24 -13.78 -19.29
C ALA A 52 8.07 -13.06 -18.20
N GLU A 53 8.85 -12.05 -18.59
CA GLU A 53 9.66 -11.26 -17.66
C GLU A 53 8.79 -10.42 -16.71
N LEU A 54 7.75 -9.77 -17.23
CA LEU A 54 6.82 -8.98 -16.44
C LEU A 54 6.01 -9.84 -15.46
N GLU A 55 5.55 -11.00 -15.90
CA GLU A 55 4.88 -11.98 -15.04
C GLU A 55 5.79 -12.48 -13.92
N LYS A 56 7.05 -12.77 -14.24
CA LYS A 56 8.06 -13.17 -13.25
C LYS A 56 8.30 -12.08 -12.21
N GLN A 57 8.51 -10.84 -12.64
CA GLN A 57 8.69 -9.69 -11.73
C GLN A 57 7.47 -9.47 -10.86
N ALA A 58 6.27 -9.57 -11.42
CA ALA A 58 5.02 -9.44 -10.66
C ALA A 58 4.89 -10.56 -9.63
N ALA A 59 5.22 -11.80 -9.98
CA ALA A 59 5.20 -12.94 -9.05
C ALA A 59 6.23 -12.78 -7.92
N GLU A 60 7.43 -12.30 -8.22
CA GLU A 60 8.47 -12.04 -7.22
C GLU A 60 8.03 -10.94 -6.23
N LYS A 61 7.48 -9.85 -6.74
CA LYS A 61 6.94 -8.77 -5.89
C LYS A 61 5.79 -9.26 -5.01
N LEU A 62 4.90 -10.05 -5.56
CA LEU A 62 3.79 -10.62 -4.80
C LEU A 62 4.30 -11.57 -3.71
N ALA A 63 5.23 -12.45 -4.02
CA ALA A 63 5.82 -13.38 -3.04
C ALA A 63 6.54 -12.62 -1.91
N ALA A 64 7.31 -11.58 -2.23
CA ALA A 64 7.97 -10.75 -1.24
C ALA A 64 6.96 -10.01 -0.35
N ALA A 65 5.90 -9.47 -0.94
CA ALA A 65 4.83 -8.81 -0.20
C ALA A 65 4.08 -9.78 0.71
N GLN A 66 3.79 -11.00 0.26
CA GLN A 66 3.17 -12.04 1.08
C GLN A 66 4.05 -12.43 2.27
N ALA A 67 5.35 -12.61 2.06
CA ALA A 67 6.29 -12.93 3.13
C ALA A 67 6.35 -11.82 4.19
N GLN A 68 6.36 -10.56 3.78
CA GLN A 68 6.28 -9.42 4.69
C GLN A 68 4.92 -9.35 5.40
N GLY A 69 3.84 -9.58 4.65
CA GLY A 69 2.49 -9.60 5.20
C GLY A 69 2.30 -10.67 6.28
N ASP A 70 2.82 -11.86 6.08
CA ASP A 70 2.77 -12.94 7.08
C ASP A 70 3.54 -12.57 8.36
N LYS A 71 4.65 -11.86 8.22
CA LYS A 71 5.42 -11.38 9.38
C LYS A 71 4.71 -10.22 10.09
N LEU A 72 4.05 -9.34 9.35
CA LEU A 72 3.32 -8.20 9.90
C LEU A 72 1.98 -8.62 10.52
N ASN A 73 1.32 -9.58 9.92
CA ASN A 73 -0.02 -10.01 10.35
C ASN A 73 0.00 -10.51 11.80
N GLY A 74 -0.84 -9.91 12.62
CA GLY A 74 -0.89 -10.21 14.05
C GLY A 74 0.19 -9.55 14.90
N GLN A 75 1.04 -8.72 14.34
CA GLN A 75 2.04 -7.96 15.11
C GLN A 75 1.37 -6.83 15.89
N THR A 76 1.89 -6.60 17.09
CA THR A 76 1.47 -5.50 17.95
C THR A 76 2.59 -4.46 18.01
N ILE A 77 2.26 -3.23 17.65
CA ILE A 77 3.19 -2.11 17.70
C ILE A 77 2.79 -1.20 18.85
N LYS A 78 3.77 -0.81 19.64
CA LYS A 78 3.58 0.07 20.78
C LYS A 78 4.01 1.50 20.41
N LEU A 79 3.08 2.42 20.51
CA LEU A 79 3.34 3.85 20.32
C LEU A 79 3.03 4.60 21.60
N THR A 80 3.93 5.48 21.99
CA THR A 80 3.74 6.37 23.15
C THR A 80 3.50 7.79 22.67
N GLN A 81 2.41 8.39 23.08
CA GLN A 81 2.06 9.78 22.78
C GLN A 81 1.63 10.50 24.05
N LYS A 82 1.81 11.80 24.07
CA LYS A 82 1.33 12.62 25.18
C LYS A 82 -0.20 12.63 25.21
N ALA A 83 -0.75 12.28 26.35
CA ALA A 83 -2.20 12.19 26.55
C ALA A 83 -2.63 12.93 27.81
N GLY A 84 -3.87 13.41 27.82
CA GLY A 84 -4.49 13.97 28.99
C GLY A 84 -4.95 12.89 29.98
N VAL A 85 -5.36 13.31 31.15
CA VAL A 85 -5.91 12.44 32.22
C VAL A 85 -7.19 11.72 31.79
N ASP A 86 -7.88 12.24 30.79
CA ASP A 86 -9.11 11.67 30.21
C ASP A 86 -8.84 10.61 29.12
N GLY A 87 -7.58 10.27 28.86
CA GLY A 87 -7.18 9.30 27.87
C GLY A 87 -7.16 9.82 26.42
N ARG A 88 -7.38 11.09 26.22
CA ARG A 88 -7.28 11.71 24.90
C ARG A 88 -5.87 12.18 24.62
N LEU A 89 -5.37 11.87 23.41
CA LEU A 89 -4.07 12.34 22.98
C LEU A 89 -4.08 13.85 22.73
N PHE A 90 -3.00 14.53 23.07
CA PHE A 90 -2.82 15.94 22.71
C PHE A 90 -2.57 16.14 21.22
N GLY A 91 -2.07 15.10 20.54
CA GLY A 91 -1.94 15.03 19.11
C GLY A 91 -2.73 13.86 18.54
N SER A 92 -2.41 13.46 17.34
CA SER A 92 -2.99 12.28 16.70
C SER A 92 -1.88 11.36 16.18
N VAL A 93 -2.11 10.05 16.26
CA VAL A 93 -1.25 9.07 15.62
C VAL A 93 -1.71 8.94 14.18
N THR A 94 -0.81 9.27 13.27
CA THR A 94 -1.06 9.23 11.83
C THR A 94 -0.42 8.01 11.21
N ASN A 95 -0.77 7.73 9.96
CA ASN A 95 -0.13 6.68 9.17
C ASN A 95 1.39 6.89 9.02
N HIS A 96 1.87 8.13 9.09
CA HIS A 96 3.31 8.42 9.08
C HIS A 96 4.00 7.88 10.33
N ASP A 97 3.44 8.13 11.50
CA ASP A 97 3.97 7.66 12.78
C ASP A 97 4.01 6.13 12.84
N ILE A 98 2.97 5.48 12.35
CA ILE A 98 2.89 4.01 12.27
C ILE A 98 3.95 3.47 11.30
N ALA A 99 4.12 4.07 10.15
CA ALA A 99 5.13 3.66 9.18
C ALA A 99 6.56 3.81 9.73
N ASP A 100 6.84 4.90 10.44
CA ASP A 100 8.14 5.12 11.07
C ASP A 100 8.44 4.09 12.18
N GLU A 101 7.43 3.74 12.96
CA GLU A 101 7.58 2.71 13.99
C GLU A 101 7.79 1.32 13.36
N LEU A 102 7.08 1.01 12.30
CA LEU A 102 7.29 -0.23 11.54
C LEU A 102 8.71 -0.33 10.97
N LYS A 103 9.25 0.77 10.48
CA LYS A 103 10.65 0.83 10.02
C LYS A 103 11.65 0.56 11.13
N LYS A 104 11.40 1.04 12.34
CA LYS A 104 12.24 0.74 13.51
C LYS A 104 12.24 -0.76 13.86
N HIS A 105 11.13 -1.43 13.62
CA HIS A 105 11.01 -2.88 13.79
C HIS A 105 11.56 -3.71 12.63
N GLY A 106 12.10 -3.06 11.59
CA GLY A 106 12.72 -3.71 10.45
C GLY A 106 11.78 -3.98 9.27
N PHE A 107 10.57 -3.42 9.29
CA PHE A 107 9.62 -3.52 8.18
C PHE A 107 9.68 -2.28 7.29
N ASP A 108 9.92 -2.48 6.02
CA ASP A 108 9.94 -1.39 5.04
C ASP A 108 8.52 -1.09 4.55
N VAL A 109 7.81 -0.29 5.33
CA VAL A 109 6.43 0.11 5.04
C VAL A 109 6.38 1.62 4.80
N HIS A 110 5.79 2.00 3.69
CA HIS A 110 5.57 3.40 3.36
C HIS A 110 4.25 3.90 3.96
N LYS A 111 4.19 5.16 4.35
CA LYS A 111 2.99 5.79 4.93
C LYS A 111 1.72 5.63 4.07
N SER A 112 1.88 5.58 2.75
CA SER A 112 0.76 5.37 1.82
C SER A 112 0.18 3.95 1.84
N GLN A 113 0.95 3.00 2.38
CA GLN A 113 0.52 1.60 2.53
C GLN A 113 -0.28 1.39 3.81
N VAL A 114 -0.12 2.27 4.79
CA VAL A 114 -0.86 2.21 6.06
C VAL A 114 -2.25 2.82 5.86
N ARG A 115 -3.26 2.04 6.17
CA ARG A 115 -4.66 2.47 6.08
C ARG A 115 -5.28 2.52 7.47
N LEU A 116 -5.80 3.69 7.83
CA LEU A 116 -6.52 3.91 9.07
C LEU A 116 -8.03 3.94 8.78
N PRO A 117 -8.76 2.86 9.03
CA PRO A 117 -10.19 2.80 8.68
C PRO A 117 -11.03 3.83 9.43
N ASN A 118 -10.63 4.19 10.63
CA ASN A 118 -11.31 5.16 11.48
C ASN A 118 -10.64 6.55 11.51
N GLY A 119 -9.65 6.77 10.61
CA GLY A 119 -8.86 8.00 10.61
C GLY A 119 -7.76 8.01 11.66
N PRO A 120 -7.10 9.16 11.88
CA PRO A 120 -6.02 9.28 12.84
C PRO A 120 -6.47 8.90 14.26
N ILE A 121 -5.59 8.20 14.99
CA ILE A 121 -5.88 7.76 16.36
C ILE A 121 -5.71 8.94 17.32
N LYS A 122 -6.74 9.23 18.07
CA LYS A 122 -6.77 10.36 19.01
C LYS A 122 -6.93 9.95 20.48
N VAL A 123 -7.09 8.65 20.72
CA VAL A 123 -7.36 8.10 22.05
C VAL A 123 -6.38 6.97 22.32
N VAL A 124 -5.96 6.81 23.57
CA VAL A 124 -5.13 5.68 24.00
C VAL A 124 -5.89 4.37 23.88
N GLY A 125 -5.19 3.29 23.64
CA GLY A 125 -5.75 1.94 23.52
C GLY A 125 -5.25 1.19 22.30
N ASP A 126 -5.79 -0.02 22.12
CA ASP A 126 -5.45 -0.87 21.00
C ASP A 126 -6.32 -0.52 19.79
N ASN A 127 -5.68 -0.31 18.66
CA ASN A 127 -6.36 -0.01 17.41
C ASN A 127 -5.85 -0.94 16.31
N THR A 128 -6.76 -1.49 15.55
CA THR A 128 -6.42 -2.31 14.41
C THR A 128 -6.17 -1.44 13.19
N VAL A 129 -5.04 -1.65 12.53
CA VAL A 129 -4.62 -0.91 11.36
C VAL A 129 -4.31 -1.87 10.22
N GLN A 130 -4.78 -1.55 9.03
CA GLN A 130 -4.47 -2.33 7.84
C GLN A 130 -3.26 -1.76 7.12
N VAL A 131 -2.35 -2.64 6.73
CA VAL A 131 -1.17 -2.31 5.93
C VAL A 131 -1.29 -3.01 4.58
N SER A 132 -1.40 -2.23 3.53
CA SER A 132 -1.49 -2.74 2.16
C SER A 132 -0.10 -2.78 1.55
N LEU A 133 0.49 -3.97 1.50
CA LEU A 133 1.85 -4.18 0.98
C LEU A 133 1.87 -4.33 -0.54
N HIS A 134 0.81 -4.92 -1.07
CA HIS A 134 0.61 -5.12 -2.50
C HIS A 134 -0.88 -5.02 -2.82
N THR A 135 -1.26 -4.88 -4.09
CA THR A 135 -2.67 -4.86 -4.50
C THR A 135 -3.46 -6.07 -4.03
N ASP A 136 -2.81 -7.21 -3.88
CA ASP A 136 -3.41 -8.48 -3.45
C ASP A 136 -3.00 -8.90 -2.03
N VAL A 137 -2.15 -8.14 -1.35
CA VAL A 137 -1.62 -8.48 -0.02
C VAL A 137 -1.89 -7.36 0.97
N ASP A 138 -2.76 -7.65 1.92
CA ASP A 138 -3.03 -6.78 3.05
C ASP A 138 -2.65 -7.51 4.34
N ALA A 139 -2.02 -6.80 5.26
CA ALA A 139 -1.71 -7.27 6.60
C ALA A 139 -2.48 -6.45 7.62
N GLU A 140 -2.89 -7.10 8.70
CA GLU A 140 -3.56 -6.45 9.81
C GLU A 140 -2.62 -6.43 11.01
N ILE A 141 -2.40 -5.24 11.55
CA ILE A 141 -1.57 -5.04 12.75
C ILE A 141 -2.37 -4.37 13.84
N THR A 142 -2.00 -4.63 15.07
CA THR A 142 -2.56 -3.95 16.24
C THR A 142 -1.59 -2.86 16.68
N VAL A 143 -2.08 -1.63 16.75
CA VAL A 143 -1.32 -0.50 17.27
C VAL A 143 -1.81 -0.20 18.68
N ALA A 144 -0.96 -0.48 19.66
CA ALA A 144 -1.21 -0.15 21.05
C ALA A 144 -0.67 1.26 21.33
N VAL A 145 -1.55 2.19 21.60
CA VAL A 145 -1.18 3.57 21.93
C VAL A 145 -1.21 3.76 23.43
N TYR A 146 -0.07 4.12 24.00
CA TYR A 146 0.07 4.43 25.41
C TYR A 146 0.08 5.95 25.61
N GLY A 147 -0.70 6.42 26.57
CA GLY A 147 -0.70 7.82 26.98
C GLY A 147 0.40 8.11 27.97
N GLU A 148 1.24 9.09 27.67
CA GLU A 148 2.20 9.65 28.62
C GLU A 148 1.64 10.96 29.17
N THR A 149 1.41 11.01 30.46
CA THR A 149 1.02 12.25 31.12
C THR A 149 2.23 13.18 31.24
N ALA A 150 2.06 14.35 30.69
CA ALA A 150 3.10 15.38 30.75
C ALA A 150 3.24 15.94 32.18
#